data_359ed1f657a838b8bcb6802d69116e45
#
_entry.id   359ed1f657a838b8bcb6802d69116e45
#
_cell.length_a   1.000
_cell.length_b   1.000
_cell.length_c   1.000
_cell.angle_alpha   90.00
_cell.angle_beta   90.00
_cell.angle_gamma   90.00
#
_symmetry.space_group_name_H-M   'P 1'
#
loop_
_entity.id
_entity.type
_entity.pdbx_description
1 polymer ?
#
loop_
_entity_poly.entity_id
_entity_poly.type
_entity_poly.pdbx_seq_one_letter_code
_entity_poly.pdbx_strand_id
1 'polypeptide(L)'
;MKTRHFAKLLTGFPMAMTLIWLQFLPDRVPIHYNFSGIIDGWGSKWTYLILPVVLLVMGFVMAGTARRAGHTSTQNAQKQAHLESNAKVIQGVVLATGLFFTGLQAVMLYVAGRNAADTAPSGALLLRVIALGLGLLSVFLGNLMPRSRRNSLVGFRCAWSQYSDEAWRRTNRFGGLALIVSGLLTVLGAILAPEAWAVWIALILSTLALIVSLCYARRVYREEKAKEV
;
A
#
# COMPACT_ATOMS: atom_id res chain seq x y z
N MET A 1 -2.30 23.86 0.97
CA MET A 1 -0.88 24.11 0.64
C MET A 1 0.09 23.14 1.30
N LYS A 2 -0.01 22.84 2.61
CA LYS A 2 0.92 21.94 3.34
C LYS A 2 0.97 20.49 2.83
N THR A 3 -0.15 19.88 2.49
CA THR A 3 -0.24 18.50 1.97
C THR A 3 0.45 18.28 0.61
N ARG A 4 0.53 19.31 -0.21
CA ARG A 4 1.14 19.24 -1.55
C ARG A 4 2.67 19.23 -1.50
N HIS A 5 3.27 19.94 -0.54
CA HIS A 5 4.73 19.90 -0.33
C HIS A 5 5.14 18.57 0.32
N PHE A 6 4.32 18.06 1.22
CA PHE A 6 4.57 16.78 1.87
C PHE A 6 4.52 15.59 0.90
N ALA A 7 3.57 15.57 -0.04
CA ALA A 7 3.53 14.55 -1.10
C ALA A 7 4.77 14.59 -2.00
N LYS A 8 5.27 15.79 -2.35
CA LYS A 8 6.51 15.95 -3.13
C LYS A 8 7.74 15.46 -2.37
N LEU A 9 7.78 15.71 -1.05
CA LEU A 9 8.87 15.27 -0.19
C LEU A 9 8.91 13.73 -0.11
N LEU A 10 7.75 13.09 0.05
CA LEU A 10 7.63 11.63 0.10
C LEU A 10 7.99 10.93 -1.20
N THR A 11 7.84 11.60 -2.34
CA THR A 11 8.23 11.01 -3.63
C THR A 11 9.68 11.31 -4.00
N GLY A 12 10.24 12.45 -3.58
CA GLY A 12 11.62 12.83 -3.85
C GLY A 12 12.64 12.26 -2.85
N PHE A 13 12.24 12.10 -1.59
CA PHE A 13 13.13 11.62 -0.54
C PHE A 13 13.70 10.21 -0.80
N PRO A 14 12.92 9.19 -1.23
CA PRO A 14 13.47 7.87 -1.55
C PRO A 14 14.53 7.93 -2.65
N MET A 15 14.35 8.79 -3.66
CA MET A 15 15.32 8.98 -4.72
C MET A 15 16.62 9.57 -4.19
N ALA A 16 16.55 10.67 -3.46
CA ALA A 16 17.72 11.33 -2.88
C ALA A 16 18.48 10.39 -1.93
N MET A 17 17.75 9.70 -1.05
CA MET A 17 18.32 8.70 -0.14
C MET A 17 19.05 7.59 -0.91
N THR A 18 18.43 7.05 -1.95
CA THR A 18 19.04 5.99 -2.76
C THR A 18 20.30 6.47 -3.47
N LEU A 19 20.27 7.64 -4.12
CA LEU A 19 21.44 8.19 -4.82
C LEU A 19 22.63 8.42 -3.89
N ILE A 20 22.38 8.88 -2.65
CA ILE A 20 23.42 9.03 -1.64
C ILE A 20 23.97 7.67 -1.23
N TRP A 21 23.10 6.70 -0.96
CA TRP A 21 23.50 5.37 -0.48
C TRP A 21 24.25 4.55 -1.53
N LEU A 22 23.91 4.71 -2.82
CA LEU A 22 24.60 4.01 -3.94
C LEU A 22 26.09 4.31 -4.02
N GLN A 23 26.57 5.43 -3.46
CA GLN A 23 27.99 5.78 -3.46
C GLN A 23 28.79 4.88 -2.49
N PHE A 24 28.14 4.30 -1.50
CA PHE A 24 28.74 3.44 -0.48
C PHE A 24 28.51 1.95 -0.74
N LEU A 25 27.69 1.60 -1.73
CA LEU A 25 27.42 0.21 -2.08
C LEU A 25 28.42 -0.31 -3.12
N PRO A 26 28.83 -1.60 -3.03
CA PRO A 26 29.62 -2.24 -4.08
C PRO A 26 28.79 -2.34 -5.37
N ASP A 27 29.48 -2.60 -6.51
CA ASP A 27 28.81 -2.67 -7.80
C ASP A 27 27.84 -3.84 -7.92
N ARG A 28 28.07 -4.92 -7.15
CA ARG A 28 27.21 -6.09 -7.09
C ARG A 28 26.57 -6.21 -5.70
N VAL A 29 25.24 -6.21 -5.68
CA VAL A 29 24.42 -6.25 -4.47
C VAL A 29 23.35 -7.35 -4.58
N PRO A 30 22.79 -7.81 -3.43
CA PRO A 30 21.63 -8.69 -3.44
C PRO A 30 20.41 -7.98 -4.04
N ILE A 31 19.75 -8.62 -5.01
CA ILE A 31 18.54 -8.07 -5.64
C ILE A 31 17.30 -8.96 -5.45
N HIS A 32 17.51 -10.19 -5.02
CA HIS A 32 16.43 -11.12 -4.73
C HIS A 32 16.74 -11.96 -3.49
N TYR A 33 15.69 -12.22 -2.69
CA TYR A 33 15.71 -13.08 -1.51
C TYR A 33 14.56 -14.07 -1.63
N ASN A 34 14.81 -15.34 -1.36
CA ASN A 34 13.76 -16.34 -1.29
C ASN A 34 12.88 -16.16 -0.03
N PHE A 35 11.82 -16.93 0.09
CA PHE A 35 10.90 -16.86 1.23
C PHE A 35 11.51 -17.29 2.58
N SER A 36 12.71 -17.87 2.57
CA SER A 36 13.49 -18.15 3.78
C SER A 36 14.48 -17.03 4.13
N GLY A 37 14.49 -15.95 3.35
CA GLY A 37 15.39 -14.82 3.55
C GLY A 37 16.83 -15.07 3.06
N ILE A 38 17.05 -16.13 2.26
CA ILE A 38 18.36 -16.43 1.67
C ILE A 38 18.50 -15.67 0.36
N ILE A 39 19.67 -15.06 0.14
CA ILE A 39 19.97 -14.37 -1.11
C ILE A 39 20.13 -15.43 -2.20
N ASP A 40 19.31 -15.35 -3.24
CA ASP A 40 19.32 -16.22 -4.41
C ASP A 40 19.43 -15.44 -5.73
N GLY A 41 19.56 -14.11 -5.66
CA GLY A 41 19.81 -13.25 -6.83
C GLY A 41 20.74 -12.09 -6.51
N TRP A 42 21.75 -11.89 -7.36
CA TRP A 42 22.71 -10.79 -7.30
C TRP A 42 22.67 -9.96 -8.57
N GLY A 43 22.77 -8.65 -8.45
CA GLY A 43 22.74 -7.74 -9.59
C GLY A 43 23.48 -6.44 -9.35
N SER A 44 23.35 -5.52 -10.31
CA SER A 44 23.95 -4.19 -10.20
C SER A 44 23.25 -3.35 -9.13
N LYS A 45 24.01 -2.58 -8.36
CA LYS A 45 23.48 -1.61 -7.37
C LYS A 45 22.48 -0.62 -7.97
N TRP A 46 22.56 -0.30 -9.26
CA TRP A 46 21.65 0.59 -9.95
C TRP A 46 20.21 0.06 -10.01
N THR A 47 20.00 -1.24 -9.80
CA THR A 47 18.67 -1.86 -9.68
C THR A 47 17.85 -1.23 -8.53
N TYR A 48 18.51 -0.74 -7.48
CA TYR A 48 17.85 -0.06 -6.37
C TYR A 48 17.20 1.26 -6.74
N LEU A 49 17.46 1.83 -7.93
CA LEU A 49 16.76 3.01 -8.43
C LEU A 49 15.35 2.69 -8.95
N ILE A 50 15.03 1.44 -9.23
CA ILE A 50 13.72 1.06 -9.81
C ILE A 50 12.58 1.52 -8.89
N LEU A 51 12.63 1.18 -7.59
CA LEU A 51 11.56 1.51 -6.65
C LEU A 51 11.39 3.03 -6.47
N PRO A 52 12.44 3.84 -6.22
CA PRO A 52 12.30 5.30 -6.17
C PRO A 52 11.75 5.92 -7.45
N VAL A 53 12.14 5.42 -8.63
CA VAL A 53 11.59 5.89 -9.92
C VAL A 53 10.10 5.59 -10.02
N VAL A 54 9.67 4.37 -9.67
CA VAL A 54 8.24 4.00 -9.64
C VAL A 54 7.46 4.91 -8.68
N LEU A 55 8.00 5.19 -7.49
CA LEU A 55 7.37 6.10 -6.52
C LEU A 55 7.26 7.53 -7.04
N LEU A 56 8.29 8.04 -7.73
CA LEU A 56 8.23 9.35 -8.38
C LEU A 56 7.12 9.40 -9.43
N VAL A 57 7.07 8.42 -10.34
CA VAL A 57 6.04 8.34 -11.39
C VAL A 57 4.64 8.26 -10.77
N MET A 58 4.45 7.39 -9.77
CA MET A 58 3.18 7.31 -9.04
C MET A 58 2.79 8.65 -8.42
N GLY A 59 3.72 9.33 -7.76
CA GLY A 59 3.48 10.63 -7.16
C GLY A 59 3.07 11.70 -8.18
N PHE A 60 3.69 11.73 -9.36
CA PHE A 60 3.31 12.64 -10.45
C PHE A 60 1.91 12.34 -10.99
N VAL A 61 1.60 11.07 -11.26
CA VAL A 61 0.28 10.63 -11.74
C VAL A 61 -0.81 11.02 -10.73
N MET A 62 -0.60 10.72 -9.45
CA MET A 62 -1.57 11.03 -8.38
C MET A 62 -1.72 12.54 -8.16
N ALA A 63 -0.64 13.32 -8.25
CA ALA A 63 -0.72 14.78 -8.20
C ALA A 63 -1.51 15.36 -9.39
N GLY A 64 -1.36 14.76 -10.57
CA GLY A 64 -2.12 15.12 -11.76
C GLY A 64 -3.62 14.86 -11.61
N THR A 65 -4.00 13.68 -11.11
CA THR A 65 -5.41 13.31 -10.87
C THR A 65 -6.05 14.18 -9.78
N ALA A 66 -5.32 14.47 -8.70
CA ALA A 66 -5.80 15.35 -7.64
C ALA A 66 -6.02 16.80 -8.13
N ARG A 67 -5.15 17.30 -9.02
CA ARG A 67 -5.34 18.61 -9.66
C ARG A 67 -6.62 18.65 -10.51
N ARG A 68 -6.82 17.66 -11.38
CA ARG A 68 -8.00 17.56 -12.24
C ARG A 68 -9.29 17.52 -11.40
N ALA A 69 -9.31 16.72 -10.34
CA ALA A 69 -10.45 16.65 -9.43
C ALA A 69 -10.73 18.00 -8.73
N GLY A 70 -9.71 18.77 -8.36
CA GLY A 70 -9.85 20.09 -7.72
C GLY A 70 -10.30 21.21 -8.68
N HIS A 71 -10.11 21.04 -9.99
CA HIS A 71 -10.58 21.99 -11.01
C HIS A 71 -12.00 21.69 -11.49
N THR A 72 -12.58 20.54 -11.16
CA THR A 72 -13.95 20.20 -11.51
C THR A 72 -14.89 20.80 -10.46
N SER A 73 -15.11 22.11 -10.50
CA SER A 73 -16.16 22.73 -9.72
C SER A 73 -17.52 22.30 -10.31
N THR A 74 -18.39 21.79 -9.48
CA THR A 74 -19.76 21.46 -9.86
C THR A 74 -20.72 22.30 -9.01
N GLN A 75 -21.80 22.79 -9.59
CA GLN A 75 -22.85 23.52 -8.88
C GLN A 75 -23.64 22.61 -7.91
N ASN A 76 -23.49 21.28 -8.03
CA ASN A 76 -24.12 20.33 -7.15
C ASN A 76 -23.24 20.12 -5.89
N ALA A 77 -23.72 20.66 -4.74
CA ALA A 77 -23.03 20.59 -3.45
C ALA A 77 -22.73 19.14 -3.00
N GLN A 78 -23.65 18.19 -3.27
CA GLN A 78 -23.45 16.78 -2.91
C GLN A 78 -22.32 16.14 -3.71
N LYS A 79 -22.25 16.41 -5.01
CA LYS A 79 -21.17 15.93 -5.88
C LYS A 79 -19.82 16.54 -5.46
N GLN A 80 -19.81 17.82 -5.08
CA GLN A 80 -18.62 18.49 -4.56
C GLN A 80 -18.13 17.82 -3.28
N ALA A 81 -19.00 17.54 -2.29
CA ALA A 81 -18.64 16.85 -1.06
C ALA A 81 -18.08 15.44 -1.31
N HIS A 82 -18.59 14.70 -2.33
CA HIS A 82 -18.06 13.40 -2.72
C HIS A 82 -16.64 13.51 -3.30
N LEU A 83 -16.38 14.50 -4.14
CA LEU A 83 -15.04 14.75 -4.72
C LEU A 83 -14.03 15.08 -3.63
N GLU A 84 -14.39 15.94 -2.68
CA GLU A 84 -13.52 16.31 -1.56
C GLU A 84 -13.22 15.12 -0.63
N SER A 85 -14.24 14.30 -0.32
CA SER A 85 -14.06 13.09 0.48
C SER A 85 -13.08 12.13 -0.19
N ASN A 86 -13.27 11.85 -1.47
CA ASN A 86 -12.38 10.96 -2.22
C ASN A 86 -10.96 11.54 -2.36
N ALA A 87 -10.80 12.84 -2.53
CA ALA A 87 -9.49 13.50 -2.57
C ALA A 87 -8.71 13.30 -1.26
N LYS A 88 -9.37 13.42 -0.10
CA LYS A 88 -8.75 13.17 1.22
C LYS A 88 -8.34 11.69 1.36
N VAL A 89 -9.18 10.76 0.93
CA VAL A 89 -8.85 9.32 0.95
C VAL A 89 -7.66 9.03 0.05
N ILE A 90 -7.64 9.54 -1.18
CA ILE A 90 -6.52 9.38 -2.12
C ILE A 90 -5.22 9.93 -1.52
N GLN A 91 -5.26 11.11 -0.91
CA GLN A 91 -4.09 11.69 -0.24
C GLN A 91 -3.58 10.78 0.89
N GLY A 92 -4.47 10.23 1.70
CA GLY A 92 -4.12 9.27 2.76
C GLY A 92 -3.49 7.99 2.21
N VAL A 93 -4.05 7.43 1.13
CA VAL A 93 -3.49 6.25 0.45
C VAL A 93 -2.08 6.52 -0.08
N VAL A 94 -1.88 7.63 -0.79
CA VAL A 94 -0.55 8.02 -1.32
C VAL A 94 0.46 8.19 -0.21
N LEU A 95 0.05 8.85 0.88
CA LEU A 95 0.91 9.06 2.04
C LEU A 95 1.34 7.74 2.68
N ALA A 96 0.40 6.86 3.00
CA ALA A 96 0.68 5.59 3.65
C ALA A 96 1.53 4.67 2.76
N THR A 97 1.18 4.56 1.48
CA THR A 97 1.93 3.77 0.50
C THR A 97 3.34 4.33 0.30
N GLY A 98 3.48 5.65 0.19
CA GLY A 98 4.77 6.33 0.06
C GLY A 98 5.68 6.11 1.27
N LEU A 99 5.14 6.21 2.49
CA LEU A 99 5.88 5.92 3.74
C LEU A 99 6.32 4.46 3.80
N PHE A 100 5.42 3.54 3.48
CA PHE A 100 5.73 2.10 3.47
C PHE A 100 6.89 1.79 2.50
N PHE A 101 6.80 2.21 1.25
CA PHE A 101 7.85 1.94 0.27
C PHE A 101 9.15 2.70 0.54
N THR A 102 9.09 3.89 1.14
CA THR A 102 10.28 4.61 1.59
C THR A 102 11.00 3.84 2.70
N GLY A 103 10.25 3.34 3.68
CA GLY A 103 10.80 2.50 4.75
C GLY A 103 11.37 1.19 4.21
N LEU A 104 10.67 0.53 3.28
CA LEU A 104 11.15 -0.67 2.61
C LEU A 104 12.46 -0.40 1.85
N GLN A 105 12.54 0.69 1.08
CA GLN A 105 13.76 1.08 0.37
C GLN A 105 14.94 1.30 1.34
N ALA A 106 14.71 1.98 2.47
CA ALA A 106 15.75 2.21 3.48
C ALA A 106 16.28 0.89 4.05
N VAL A 107 15.40 -0.06 4.37
CA VAL A 107 15.79 -1.39 4.86
C VAL A 107 16.53 -2.19 3.80
N MET A 108 16.07 -2.15 2.56
CA MET A 108 16.76 -2.83 1.44
C MET A 108 18.18 -2.30 1.25
N LEU A 109 18.37 -0.97 1.27
CA LEU A 109 19.70 -0.35 1.17
C LEU A 109 20.58 -0.71 2.36
N TYR A 110 20.05 -0.72 3.58
CA TYR A 110 20.76 -1.11 4.78
C TYR A 110 21.22 -2.57 4.71
N VAL A 111 20.31 -3.50 4.36
CA VAL A 111 20.61 -4.93 4.22
C VAL A 111 21.65 -5.16 3.11
N ALA A 112 21.54 -4.45 1.98
CA ALA A 112 22.53 -4.52 0.91
C ALA A 112 23.93 -4.10 1.37
N GLY A 113 24.04 -2.99 2.09
CA GLY A 113 25.33 -2.53 2.63
C GLY A 113 25.94 -3.50 3.64
N ARG A 114 25.12 -4.11 4.49
CA ARG A 114 25.57 -5.11 5.48
C ARG A 114 26.02 -6.42 4.83
N ASN A 115 25.31 -6.90 3.81
CA ASN A 115 25.69 -8.10 3.07
C ASN A 115 26.99 -7.90 2.30
N ALA A 116 27.26 -6.69 1.83
CA ALA A 116 28.52 -6.34 1.17
C ALA A 116 29.74 -6.41 2.10
N ALA A 117 29.53 -6.24 3.42
CA ALA A 117 30.57 -6.28 4.44
C ALA A 117 30.72 -7.65 5.11
N ASP A 118 30.14 -8.72 4.55
CA ASP A 118 30.07 -10.09 5.14
C ASP A 118 29.50 -10.15 6.58
N THR A 119 28.88 -9.08 7.03
CA THR A 119 28.25 -8.96 8.36
C THR A 119 26.74 -9.21 8.28
N ALA A 120 26.33 -10.14 7.42
CA ALA A 120 24.96 -10.31 6.97
C ALA A 120 23.90 -10.34 8.07
N PRO A 121 23.00 -9.37 8.14
CA PRO A 121 21.68 -9.67 8.63
C PRO A 121 21.02 -10.58 7.61
N SER A 122 20.51 -11.72 8.04
CA SER A 122 19.74 -12.60 7.18
C SER A 122 18.62 -11.78 6.48
N GLY A 123 18.26 -12.11 5.27
CA GLY A 123 17.09 -11.54 4.60
C GLY A 123 15.79 -11.77 5.39
N ALA A 124 15.85 -12.58 6.42
CA ALA A 124 14.84 -12.77 7.43
C ALA A 124 14.40 -11.45 8.11
N LEU A 125 15.32 -10.55 8.44
CA LEU A 125 14.97 -9.19 8.90
C LEU A 125 14.14 -8.44 7.84
N LEU A 126 14.52 -8.50 6.57
CA LEU A 126 13.80 -7.86 5.48
C LEU A 126 12.38 -8.42 5.37
N LEU A 127 12.20 -9.75 5.41
CA LEU A 127 10.89 -10.39 5.37
C LEU A 127 9.99 -9.97 6.54
N ARG A 128 10.55 -9.89 7.75
CA ARG A 128 9.82 -9.42 8.94
C ARG A 128 9.38 -7.97 8.80
N VAL A 129 10.27 -7.09 8.32
CA VAL A 129 9.94 -5.67 8.12
C VAL A 129 8.89 -5.50 7.02
N ILE A 130 8.96 -6.29 5.94
CA ILE A 130 7.91 -6.32 4.91
C ILE A 130 6.56 -6.70 5.52
N ALA A 131 6.50 -7.78 6.30
CA ALA A 131 5.26 -8.23 6.91
C ALA A 131 4.69 -7.20 7.89
N LEU A 132 5.51 -6.62 8.76
CA LEU A 132 5.11 -5.55 9.68
C LEU A 132 4.57 -4.34 8.92
N GLY A 133 5.29 -3.90 7.89
CA GLY A 133 4.88 -2.76 7.06
C GLY A 133 3.58 -3.01 6.30
N LEU A 134 3.39 -4.22 5.73
CA LEU A 134 2.14 -4.61 5.06
C LEU A 134 0.98 -4.68 6.06
N GLY A 135 1.19 -5.19 7.26
CA GLY A 135 0.19 -5.22 8.32
C GLY A 135 -0.25 -3.81 8.71
N LEU A 136 0.69 -2.90 8.99
CA LEU A 136 0.40 -1.51 9.33
C LEU A 136 -0.28 -0.76 8.17
N LEU A 137 0.18 -0.98 6.94
CA LEU A 137 -0.44 -0.41 5.73
C LEU A 137 -1.88 -0.89 5.59
N SER A 138 -2.15 -2.18 5.80
CA SER A 138 -3.50 -2.77 5.76
C SER A 138 -4.42 -2.13 6.80
N VAL A 139 -3.97 -1.93 8.04
CA VAL A 139 -4.73 -1.23 9.09
C VAL A 139 -5.07 0.20 8.66
N PHE A 140 -4.08 0.91 8.13
CA PHE A 140 -4.29 2.30 7.71
C PHE A 140 -5.25 2.40 6.52
N LEU A 141 -5.05 1.59 5.48
CA LEU A 141 -5.92 1.55 4.30
C LEU A 141 -7.33 1.11 4.67
N GLY A 142 -7.48 0.11 5.53
CA GLY A 142 -8.77 -0.36 6.03
C GLY A 142 -9.55 0.74 6.75
N ASN A 143 -8.87 1.60 7.51
CA ASN A 143 -9.49 2.75 8.18
C ASN A 143 -9.93 3.87 7.19
N LEU A 144 -9.30 3.96 6.03
CA LEU A 144 -9.67 4.94 5.00
C LEU A 144 -10.86 4.46 4.14
N MET A 145 -11.02 3.15 3.91
CA MET A 145 -12.01 2.59 2.99
C MET A 145 -13.46 3.06 3.24
N PRO A 146 -13.98 3.08 4.49
CA PRO A 146 -15.35 3.51 4.75
C PRO A 146 -15.62 4.98 4.40
N ARG A 147 -14.58 5.80 4.31
CA ARG A 147 -14.66 7.23 3.99
C ARG A 147 -14.73 7.51 2.49
N SER A 148 -14.40 6.52 1.65
CA SER A 148 -14.49 6.66 0.20
C SER A 148 -15.95 6.64 -0.27
N ARG A 149 -16.28 7.49 -1.23
CA ARG A 149 -17.52 7.46 -1.99
C ARG A 149 -17.30 6.73 -3.30
N ARG A 150 -18.35 6.19 -3.91
CA ARG A 150 -18.26 5.42 -5.15
C ARG A 150 -17.43 6.17 -6.21
N ASN A 151 -16.34 5.57 -6.67
CA ASN A 151 -15.37 6.15 -7.57
C ASN A 151 -14.57 5.08 -8.31
N SER A 152 -13.71 5.51 -9.26
CA SER A 152 -12.89 4.63 -10.09
C SER A 152 -11.45 4.45 -9.59
N LEU A 153 -11.04 5.04 -8.45
CA LEU A 153 -9.64 5.11 -8.04
C LEU A 153 -9.33 4.32 -6.76
N VAL A 154 -10.12 4.53 -5.68
CA VAL A 154 -9.83 3.99 -4.34
C VAL A 154 -11.02 3.27 -3.74
N GLY A 155 -10.77 2.27 -2.90
CA GLY A 155 -11.76 1.45 -2.22
C GLY A 155 -11.79 0.02 -2.74
N PHE A 156 -12.64 -0.81 -2.14
CA PHE A 156 -12.88 -2.18 -2.58
C PHE A 156 -13.81 -2.17 -3.80
N ARG A 157 -13.22 -2.35 -4.99
CA ARG A 157 -13.90 -2.18 -6.28
C ARG A 157 -14.06 -3.50 -7.00
N CYS A 158 -15.28 -3.96 -7.07
CA CYS A 158 -15.70 -5.06 -7.92
C CYS A 158 -17.07 -4.72 -8.52
N ALA A 159 -17.53 -5.50 -9.48
CA ALA A 159 -18.83 -5.27 -10.13
C ALA A 159 -19.97 -5.17 -9.10
N TRP A 160 -19.94 -5.99 -8.06
CA TRP A 160 -20.95 -6.01 -7.01
C TRP A 160 -20.93 -4.75 -6.11
N SER A 161 -19.73 -4.26 -5.72
CA SER A 161 -19.63 -3.06 -4.89
C SER A 161 -19.98 -1.79 -5.67
N GLN A 162 -19.80 -1.77 -6.98
CA GLN A 162 -20.10 -0.65 -7.87
C GLN A 162 -21.58 -0.56 -8.27
N TYR A 163 -22.40 -1.52 -7.88
CA TYR A 163 -23.81 -1.60 -8.28
C TYR A 163 -24.64 -0.40 -7.83
N SER A 164 -24.56 -0.05 -6.54
CA SER A 164 -25.25 1.09 -5.95
C SER A 164 -24.38 1.81 -4.92
N ASP A 165 -24.76 3.02 -4.51
CA ASP A 165 -24.05 3.75 -3.46
C ASP A 165 -24.13 3.04 -2.10
N GLU A 166 -25.25 2.34 -1.85
CA GLU A 166 -25.44 1.52 -0.65
C GLU A 166 -24.56 0.26 -0.69
N ALA A 167 -24.51 -0.42 -1.85
CA ALA A 167 -23.62 -1.56 -2.05
C ALA A 167 -22.15 -1.15 -1.86
N TRP A 168 -21.75 0.01 -2.39
CA TRP A 168 -20.43 0.59 -2.17
C TRP A 168 -20.15 0.82 -0.70
N ARG A 169 -21.04 1.54 0.00
CA ARG A 169 -20.88 1.90 1.41
C ARG A 169 -20.74 0.67 2.30
N ARG A 170 -21.64 -0.31 2.16
CA ARG A 170 -21.65 -1.55 2.95
C ARG A 170 -20.38 -2.38 2.68
N THR A 171 -20.03 -2.57 1.41
CA THR A 171 -18.85 -3.37 1.02
C THR A 171 -17.55 -2.73 1.49
N ASN A 172 -17.38 -1.43 1.31
CA ASN A 172 -16.15 -0.74 1.74
C ASN A 172 -16.03 -0.64 3.27
N ARG A 173 -17.14 -0.56 4.01
CA ARG A 173 -17.13 -0.62 5.47
C ARG A 173 -16.69 -1.99 5.97
N PHE A 174 -17.26 -3.06 5.40
CA PHE A 174 -16.90 -4.44 5.75
C PHE A 174 -15.47 -4.77 5.34
N GLY A 175 -15.09 -4.50 4.08
CA GLY A 175 -13.76 -4.74 3.57
C GLY A 175 -12.67 -3.94 4.32
N GLY A 176 -13.01 -2.72 4.75
CA GLY A 176 -12.13 -1.93 5.61
C GLY A 176 -11.89 -2.60 6.98
N LEU A 177 -12.95 -3.13 7.61
CA LEU A 177 -12.81 -3.88 8.86
C LEU A 177 -12.00 -5.17 8.67
N ALA A 178 -12.27 -5.92 7.59
CA ALA A 178 -11.52 -7.13 7.27
C ALA A 178 -10.01 -6.85 7.07
N LEU A 179 -9.66 -5.74 6.40
CA LEU A 179 -8.27 -5.29 6.27
C LEU A 179 -7.65 -4.88 7.60
N ILE A 180 -8.38 -4.19 8.48
CA ILE A 180 -7.87 -3.81 9.80
C ILE A 180 -7.55 -5.07 10.62
N VAL A 181 -8.49 -6.02 10.70
CA VAL A 181 -8.30 -7.27 11.44
C VAL A 181 -7.13 -8.07 10.86
N SER A 182 -7.12 -8.26 9.55
CA SER A 182 -6.01 -8.93 8.84
C SER A 182 -4.67 -8.26 9.11
N GLY A 183 -4.61 -6.93 9.04
CA GLY A 183 -3.40 -6.15 9.29
C GLY A 183 -2.90 -6.28 10.73
N LEU A 184 -3.77 -6.20 11.73
CA LEU A 184 -3.41 -6.39 13.14
C LEU A 184 -2.88 -7.80 13.41
N LEU A 185 -3.55 -8.83 12.87
CA LEU A 185 -3.09 -10.21 12.98
C LEU A 185 -1.75 -10.42 12.26
N THR A 186 -1.54 -9.75 11.12
CA THR A 186 -0.25 -9.78 10.40
C THR A 186 0.86 -9.16 11.25
N VAL A 187 0.63 -8.00 11.87
CA VAL A 187 1.61 -7.36 12.77
C VAL A 187 1.93 -8.28 13.94
N LEU A 188 0.91 -8.85 14.57
CA LEU A 188 1.09 -9.79 15.70
C LEU A 188 1.89 -11.03 15.26
N GLY A 189 1.52 -11.64 14.12
CA GLY A 189 2.22 -12.78 13.55
C GLY A 189 3.68 -12.47 13.20
N ALA A 190 3.94 -11.29 12.62
CA ALA A 190 5.30 -10.86 12.28
C ALA A 190 6.20 -10.64 13.53
N ILE A 191 5.60 -10.32 14.69
CA ILE A 191 6.33 -10.17 15.96
C ILE A 191 6.59 -11.53 16.59
N LEU A 192 5.58 -12.40 16.63
CA LEU A 192 5.60 -13.64 17.43
C LEU A 192 6.11 -14.87 16.67
N ALA A 193 5.88 -14.92 15.35
CA ALA A 193 6.27 -16.08 14.55
C ALA A 193 7.76 -16.05 14.15
N PRO A 194 8.34 -17.21 13.81
CA PRO A 194 9.64 -17.27 13.15
C PRO A 194 9.66 -16.42 11.88
N GLU A 195 10.80 -15.82 11.58
CA GLU A 195 10.94 -14.82 10.50
C GLU A 195 10.48 -15.32 9.13
N ALA A 196 10.79 -16.57 8.79
CA ALA A 196 10.38 -17.20 7.53
C ALA A 196 8.85 -17.30 7.36
N TRP A 197 8.07 -17.28 8.45
CA TRP A 197 6.61 -17.35 8.42
C TRP A 197 5.93 -15.99 8.30
N ALA A 198 6.62 -14.90 8.63
CA ALA A 198 6.03 -13.57 8.70
C ALA A 198 5.33 -13.14 7.40
N VAL A 199 5.98 -13.36 6.25
CA VAL A 199 5.41 -13.02 4.93
C VAL A 199 4.26 -13.94 4.56
N TRP A 200 4.36 -15.25 4.87
CA TRP A 200 3.29 -16.21 4.62
C TRP A 200 2.02 -15.86 5.40
N ILE A 201 2.16 -15.48 6.68
CA ILE A 201 1.04 -15.00 7.50
C ILE A 201 0.39 -13.78 6.85
N ALA A 202 1.20 -12.80 6.39
CA ALA A 202 0.69 -11.61 5.71
C ALA A 202 -0.10 -11.98 4.44
N LEU A 203 0.44 -12.87 3.61
CA LEU A 203 -0.21 -13.31 2.36
C LEU A 203 -1.52 -14.06 2.64
N ILE A 204 -1.51 -15.01 3.56
CA ILE A 204 -2.70 -15.81 3.90
C ILE A 204 -3.81 -14.91 4.45
N LEU A 205 -3.49 -14.06 5.43
CA LEU A 205 -4.48 -13.17 6.06
C LEU A 205 -5.04 -12.14 5.09
N SER A 206 -4.19 -11.57 4.22
CA SER A 206 -4.65 -10.61 3.20
C SER A 206 -5.54 -11.29 2.15
N THR A 207 -5.21 -12.52 1.74
CA THR A 207 -6.02 -13.31 0.82
C THR A 207 -7.37 -13.67 1.42
N LEU A 208 -7.40 -14.09 2.69
CA LEU A 208 -8.65 -14.37 3.42
C LEU A 208 -9.51 -13.11 3.53
N ALA A 209 -8.93 -11.96 3.89
CA ALA A 209 -9.65 -10.69 3.96
C ALA A 209 -10.27 -10.31 2.60
N LEU A 210 -9.54 -10.55 1.50
CA LEU A 210 -10.04 -10.33 0.13
C LEU A 210 -11.22 -11.25 -0.19
N ILE A 211 -11.09 -12.56 0.05
CA ILE A 211 -12.14 -13.56 -0.24
C ILE A 211 -13.42 -13.24 0.53
N VAL A 212 -13.31 -13.01 1.84
CA VAL A 212 -14.46 -12.70 2.69
C VAL A 212 -15.14 -11.40 2.24
N SER A 213 -14.35 -10.38 1.85
CA SER A 213 -14.89 -9.13 1.32
C SER A 213 -15.59 -9.31 -0.02
N LEU A 214 -15.10 -10.19 -0.91
CA LEU A 214 -15.78 -10.54 -2.18
C LEU A 214 -17.09 -11.26 -1.92
N CYS A 215 -17.09 -12.24 -1.03
CA CYS A 215 -18.32 -12.96 -0.65
C CYS A 215 -19.37 -12.01 -0.09
N TYR A 216 -18.96 -11.09 0.80
CA TYR A 216 -19.85 -10.08 1.37
C TYR A 216 -20.38 -9.11 0.30
N ALA A 217 -19.53 -8.64 -0.62
CA ALA A 217 -19.95 -7.77 -1.72
C ALA A 217 -21.02 -8.43 -2.61
N ARG A 218 -20.82 -9.72 -2.92
CA ARG A 218 -21.80 -10.51 -3.70
C ARG A 218 -23.14 -10.65 -2.96
N ARG A 219 -23.10 -10.88 -1.63
CA ARG A 219 -24.30 -10.94 -0.79
C ARG A 219 -25.05 -9.61 -0.83
N VAL A 220 -24.38 -8.50 -0.58
CA VAL A 220 -24.97 -7.16 -0.60
C VAL A 220 -25.59 -6.85 -1.97
N TYR A 221 -24.91 -7.18 -3.06
CA TYR A 221 -25.44 -7.02 -4.41
C TYR A 221 -26.75 -7.77 -4.62
N ARG A 222 -26.84 -9.02 -4.14
CA ARG A 222 -28.09 -9.81 -4.25
C ARG A 222 -29.24 -9.21 -3.44
N GLU A 223 -28.93 -8.73 -2.24
CA GLU A 223 -29.92 -8.06 -1.37
C GLU A 223 -30.44 -6.75 -2.00
N GLU A 224 -29.56 -5.95 -2.61
CA GLU A 224 -29.96 -4.70 -3.29
C GLU A 224 -30.78 -4.98 -4.56
N LYS A 225 -30.36 -5.93 -5.37
CA LYS A 225 -31.06 -6.30 -6.58
C LYS A 225 -32.47 -6.86 -6.31
N ALA A 226 -32.65 -7.58 -5.20
CA ALA A 226 -33.95 -8.13 -4.81
C ALA A 226 -34.97 -7.05 -4.34
N LYS A 227 -34.52 -5.83 -4.05
CA LYS A 227 -35.40 -4.71 -3.70
C LYS A 227 -35.99 -3.97 -4.91
N GLU A 228 -35.42 -4.22 -6.10
CA GLU A 228 -35.86 -3.57 -7.35
C GLU A 228 -36.95 -4.39 -8.08
N VAL A 229 -37.23 -5.63 -7.62
CA VAL A 229 -38.28 -6.53 -8.08
C VAL A 229 -39.48 -6.45 -7.12
#